data_d6cff199b802257fb0aad868ab5d2471
#
_entry.id   d6cff199b802257fb0aad868ab5d2471
#
_cell.length_a   1.000
_cell.length_b   1.000
_cell.length_c   1.000
_cell.angle_alpha   90.00
_cell.angle_beta   90.00
_cell.angle_gamma   90.00
#
_symmetry.space_group_name_H-M   'P 1'
#
loop_
_entity.id
_entity.type
_entity.pdbx_description
1 polymer ?
#
loop_
_entity_poly.entity_id
_entity_poly.type
_entity_poly.pdbx_seq_one_letter_code
_entity_poly.pdbx_strand_id
1 'polypeptide(L)'
;MGDGAPAGRVRDADRSREVILDAAEQLFAEGGYDATSLQAIGERAGVSRGTPGYFFGSKEALYGAVLERIFAAELAFVAGASARALTDVEPDGGPEGALVAIVGSYLDFLASRPSFVRLLEREALAGGAALRATAAHADAIREGLAITTALLGSGGNRSTDPTAFLLAMLSLCWFPFAHADTFARDLGFDPLVRADRERWGRHVAALMLRELQAE
;
A
#
# COMPACT_ATOMS: atom_id res chain seq x y z
N MET A 1 12.02 47.30 2.49
CA MET A 1 11.12 46.84 3.56
C MET A 1 9.99 46.11 2.87
N GLY A 2 9.85 44.86 2.88
CA GLY A 2 10.14 43.73 3.66
C GLY A 2 9.10 42.71 3.21
N ASP A 3 9.47 41.80 2.32
CA ASP A 3 8.58 40.75 1.80
C ASP A 3 9.10 39.37 2.22
N GLY A 4 8.99 39.13 3.54
CA GLY A 4 9.44 37.89 4.19
C GLY A 4 8.31 36.99 4.71
N ALA A 5 7.04 37.22 4.32
CA ALA A 5 5.87 36.61 4.95
C ALA A 5 5.20 35.41 4.25
N PRO A 6 5.37 35.07 2.94
CA PRO A 6 4.60 33.97 2.36
C PRO A 6 5.20 32.60 2.58
N ALA A 7 6.53 32.43 2.59
CA ALA A 7 7.16 31.11 2.63
C ALA A 7 7.03 30.39 4.00
N GLY A 8 7.03 31.13 5.11
CA GLY A 8 6.84 30.55 6.45
C GLY A 8 5.43 30.01 6.67
N ARG A 9 4.41 30.80 6.31
CA ARG A 9 3.00 30.40 6.48
C ARG A 9 2.60 29.20 5.62
N VAL A 10 3.14 29.08 4.41
CA VAL A 10 2.89 27.93 3.54
C VAL A 10 3.49 26.66 4.16
N ARG A 11 4.72 26.71 4.64
CA ARG A 11 5.37 25.57 5.32
C ARG A 11 4.65 25.15 6.59
N ASP A 12 4.12 26.09 7.37
CA ASP A 12 3.34 25.78 8.57
C ASP A 12 1.99 25.17 8.23
N ALA A 13 1.35 25.59 7.14
CA ALA A 13 0.11 25.01 6.65
C ALA A 13 0.31 23.59 6.13
N ASP A 14 1.36 23.34 5.32
CA ASP A 14 1.70 22.03 4.81
C ASP A 14 2.03 21.07 5.95
N ARG A 15 2.82 21.49 6.93
CA ARG A 15 3.12 20.72 8.12
C ARG A 15 1.86 20.37 8.92
N SER A 16 0.96 21.32 9.09
CA SER A 16 -0.31 21.10 9.79
C SER A 16 -1.18 20.08 9.04
N ARG A 17 -1.20 20.15 7.71
CA ARG A 17 -1.92 19.20 6.87
C ARG A 17 -1.37 17.78 7.02
N GLU A 18 -0.05 17.61 7.02
CA GLU A 18 0.59 16.29 7.17
C GLU A 18 0.34 15.67 8.55
N VAL A 19 0.49 16.41 9.64
CA VAL A 19 0.23 15.85 10.99
C VAL A 19 -1.25 15.48 11.18
N ILE A 20 -2.18 16.18 10.52
CA ILE A 20 -3.60 15.80 10.53
C ILE A 20 -3.82 14.51 9.74
N LEU A 21 -3.21 14.36 8.56
CA LEU A 21 -3.29 13.14 7.75
C LEU A 21 -2.70 11.94 8.48
N ASP A 22 -1.56 12.11 9.17
CA ASP A 22 -0.94 11.04 9.96
C ASP A 22 -1.85 10.58 11.11
N ALA A 23 -2.41 11.53 11.85
CA ALA A 23 -3.34 11.25 12.94
C ALA A 23 -4.64 10.59 12.43
N ALA A 24 -5.16 11.07 11.30
CA ALA A 24 -6.35 10.52 10.67
C ALA A 24 -6.14 9.09 10.18
N GLU A 25 -5.03 8.82 9.51
CA GLU A 25 -4.65 7.48 9.05
C GLU A 25 -4.63 6.48 10.20
N GLN A 26 -3.96 6.84 11.31
CA GLN A 26 -3.90 5.99 12.50
C GLN A 26 -5.29 5.73 13.10
N LEU A 27 -6.08 6.78 13.33
CA LEU A 27 -7.40 6.65 13.96
C LEU A 27 -8.39 5.89 13.08
N PHE A 28 -8.38 6.12 11.78
CA PHE A 28 -9.21 5.37 10.85
C PHE A 28 -8.79 3.89 10.76
N ALA A 29 -7.50 3.60 10.80
CA ALA A 29 -6.99 2.24 10.82
C ALA A 29 -7.34 1.51 12.15
N GLU A 30 -7.25 2.20 13.29
CA GLU A 30 -7.55 1.66 14.62
C GLU A 30 -9.05 1.46 14.85
N GLY A 31 -9.85 2.52 14.68
CA GLY A 31 -11.27 2.60 15.04
C GLY A 31 -12.25 2.45 13.89
N GLY A 32 -11.80 2.63 12.66
CA GLY A 32 -12.66 2.72 11.47
C GLY A 32 -13.25 4.11 11.26
N TYR A 33 -13.92 4.25 10.10
CA TYR A 33 -14.50 5.52 9.69
C TYR A 33 -15.53 6.03 10.70
N ASP A 34 -16.53 5.22 11.07
CA ASP A 34 -17.67 5.66 11.87
C ASP A 34 -17.28 6.12 13.28
N ALA A 35 -16.38 5.41 13.94
CA ALA A 35 -15.95 5.69 15.31
C ALA A 35 -14.96 6.88 15.40
N THR A 36 -14.40 7.34 14.29
CA THR A 36 -13.43 8.43 14.26
C THR A 36 -14.12 9.77 14.06
N SER A 37 -13.76 10.80 14.82
CA SER A 37 -14.26 12.17 14.67
C SER A 37 -13.15 13.16 14.29
N LEU A 38 -13.49 14.25 13.59
CA LEU A 38 -12.55 15.33 13.30
C LEU A 38 -11.93 15.92 14.57
N GLN A 39 -12.69 15.95 15.67
CA GLN A 39 -12.20 16.42 16.95
C GLN A 39 -11.12 15.51 17.51
N ALA A 40 -11.34 14.19 17.52
CA ALA A 40 -10.34 13.19 17.96
C ALA A 40 -9.06 13.25 17.11
N ILE A 41 -9.20 13.46 15.79
CA ILE A 41 -8.08 13.66 14.87
C ILE A 41 -7.30 14.93 15.26
N GLY A 42 -7.97 16.05 15.52
CA GLY A 42 -7.31 17.28 15.95
C GLY A 42 -6.53 17.09 17.25
N GLU A 43 -7.12 16.42 18.25
CA GLU A 43 -6.48 16.09 19.52
C GLU A 43 -5.24 15.19 19.35
N ARG A 44 -5.34 14.15 18.52
CA ARG A 44 -4.22 13.24 18.19
C ARG A 44 -3.10 13.96 17.42
N ALA A 45 -3.45 14.88 16.52
CA ALA A 45 -2.53 15.67 15.73
C ALA A 45 -1.86 16.81 16.52
N GLY A 46 -2.31 17.09 17.75
CA GLY A 46 -1.81 18.21 18.56
C GLY A 46 -2.22 19.58 18.03
N VAL A 47 -3.33 19.66 17.29
CA VAL A 47 -3.87 20.91 16.74
C VAL A 47 -5.24 21.24 17.38
N SER A 48 -5.77 22.45 17.12
CA SER A 48 -7.11 22.77 17.63
C SER A 48 -8.19 21.88 17.01
N ARG A 49 -9.28 21.61 17.75
CA ARG A 49 -10.38 20.71 17.33
C ARG A 49 -11.01 21.09 15.99
N GLY A 50 -11.00 22.38 15.64
CA GLY A 50 -11.55 22.88 14.37
C GLY A 50 -10.57 22.80 13.20
N THR A 51 -9.28 22.60 13.46
CA THR A 51 -8.23 22.64 12.43
C THR A 51 -8.40 21.56 11.34
N PRO A 52 -8.73 20.29 11.65
CA PRO A 52 -8.99 19.31 10.61
C PRO A 52 -10.14 19.70 9.67
N GLY A 53 -11.24 20.22 10.23
CA GLY A 53 -12.36 20.73 9.43
C GLY A 53 -11.99 21.95 8.58
N TYR A 54 -11.13 22.82 9.07
CA TYR A 54 -10.64 23.96 8.30
C TYR A 54 -9.82 23.53 7.07
N PHE A 55 -8.93 22.52 7.22
CA PHE A 55 -8.06 22.05 6.12
C PHE A 55 -8.76 21.13 5.13
N PHE A 56 -9.69 20.31 5.57
CA PHE A 56 -10.27 19.23 4.77
C PHE A 56 -11.78 19.39 4.52
N GLY A 57 -12.44 20.30 5.23
CA GLY A 57 -13.87 20.56 5.10
C GLY A 57 -14.72 19.52 5.85
N SER A 58 -14.67 18.25 5.48
CA SER A 58 -15.49 17.19 6.08
C SER A 58 -14.65 15.96 6.47
N LYS A 59 -15.25 15.07 7.28
CA LYS A 59 -14.63 13.77 7.62
C LYS A 59 -14.47 12.89 6.39
N GLU A 60 -15.43 12.91 5.47
CA GLU A 60 -15.35 12.17 4.20
C GLU A 60 -14.20 12.67 3.34
N ALA A 61 -14.05 13.99 3.19
CA ALA A 61 -12.96 14.55 2.40
C ALA A 61 -11.58 14.22 3.02
N LEU A 62 -11.46 14.27 4.35
CA LEU A 62 -10.24 13.86 5.05
C LEU A 62 -9.97 12.36 4.87
N TYR A 63 -11.00 11.52 4.97
CA TYR A 63 -10.86 10.08 4.75
C TYR A 63 -10.42 9.77 3.31
N GLY A 64 -11.04 10.41 2.32
CA GLY A 64 -10.62 10.31 0.92
C GLY A 64 -9.16 10.75 0.71
N ALA A 65 -8.73 11.85 1.38
CA ALA A 65 -7.34 12.29 1.31
C ALA A 65 -6.36 11.30 1.97
N VAL A 66 -6.75 10.60 3.03
CA VAL A 66 -5.96 9.51 3.62
C VAL A 66 -5.83 8.36 2.64
N LEU A 67 -6.93 7.89 2.04
CA LEU A 67 -6.90 6.81 1.06
C LEU A 67 -6.04 7.19 -0.15
N GLU A 68 -6.20 8.40 -0.69
CA GLU A 68 -5.39 8.88 -1.81
C GLU A 68 -3.89 8.85 -1.46
N ARG A 69 -3.51 9.31 -0.26
CA ARG A 69 -2.12 9.33 0.19
C ARG A 69 -1.52 7.93 0.32
N ILE A 70 -2.25 6.98 0.92
CA ILE A 70 -1.72 5.62 1.14
C ILE A 70 -1.55 4.86 -0.18
N PHE A 71 -2.48 5.03 -1.14
CA PHE A 71 -2.35 4.42 -2.46
C PHE A 71 -1.32 5.11 -3.35
N ALA A 72 -1.17 6.43 -3.26
CA ALA A 72 -0.07 7.12 -3.92
C ALA A 72 1.30 6.63 -3.44
N ALA A 73 1.42 6.31 -2.14
CA ALA A 73 2.63 5.73 -1.58
C ALA A 73 2.86 4.28 -2.05
N GLU A 74 1.80 3.47 -2.16
CA GLU A 74 1.88 2.12 -2.74
C GLU A 74 2.33 2.18 -4.20
N LEU A 75 1.68 3.01 -5.00
CA LEU A 75 1.99 3.21 -6.41
C LEU A 75 3.46 3.62 -6.61
N ALA A 76 3.93 4.60 -5.86
CA ALA A 76 5.32 5.05 -5.94
C ALA A 76 6.30 3.94 -5.54
N PHE A 77 5.94 3.12 -4.55
CA PHE A 77 6.74 2.00 -4.12
C PHE A 77 6.80 0.89 -5.18
N VAL A 78 5.66 0.48 -5.72
CA VAL A 78 5.55 -0.54 -6.78
C VAL A 78 6.30 -0.10 -8.03
N ALA A 79 6.09 1.13 -8.50
CA ALA A 79 6.80 1.68 -9.65
C ALA A 79 8.32 1.70 -9.43
N GLY A 80 8.77 2.13 -8.25
CA GLY A 80 10.20 2.13 -7.89
C GLY A 80 10.80 0.72 -7.77
N ALA A 81 10.06 -0.25 -7.23
CA ALA A 81 10.50 -1.63 -7.15
C ALA A 81 10.61 -2.28 -8.53
N SER A 82 9.62 -2.03 -9.41
CA SER A 82 9.62 -2.54 -10.78
C SER A 82 10.74 -1.95 -11.62
N ALA A 83 10.99 -0.64 -11.50
CA ALA A 83 12.11 0.00 -12.18
C ALA A 83 13.45 -0.63 -11.76
N ARG A 84 13.66 -0.85 -10.46
CA ARG A 84 14.87 -1.53 -9.95
C ARG A 84 14.95 -2.97 -10.43
N ALA A 85 13.86 -3.74 -10.38
CA ALA A 85 13.83 -5.13 -10.84
C ALA A 85 14.18 -5.24 -12.33
N LEU A 86 13.88 -4.23 -13.13
CA LEU A 86 14.22 -4.20 -14.57
C LEU A 86 15.65 -3.71 -14.85
N THR A 87 16.24 -2.90 -13.94
CA THR A 87 17.59 -2.32 -14.14
C THR A 87 18.68 -3.07 -13.40
N ASP A 88 18.40 -3.62 -12.21
CA ASP A 88 19.37 -4.18 -11.28
C ASP A 88 19.39 -5.73 -11.30
N VAL A 89 18.53 -6.36 -12.09
CA VAL A 89 18.62 -7.81 -12.30
C VAL A 89 19.93 -8.06 -13.02
N GLU A 90 20.87 -8.73 -12.34
CA GLU A 90 22.05 -9.32 -12.97
C GLU A 90 21.59 -10.01 -14.26
N PRO A 91 22.38 -9.96 -15.37
CA PRO A 91 22.01 -10.57 -16.64
C PRO A 91 21.54 -12.01 -16.55
N ASP A 92 21.95 -12.71 -15.45
CA ASP A 92 21.63 -14.10 -15.17
C ASP A 92 20.35 -14.31 -14.30
N GLY A 93 19.74 -13.23 -13.74
CA GLY A 93 18.60 -13.35 -12.83
C GLY A 93 17.25 -13.63 -13.52
N GLY A 94 17.10 -13.25 -14.75
CA GLY A 94 15.90 -13.51 -15.56
C GLY A 94 14.57 -13.13 -14.89
N PRO A 95 13.45 -13.69 -15.36
CA PRO A 95 12.11 -13.44 -14.79
C PRO A 95 11.98 -13.90 -13.32
N GLU A 96 12.77 -14.91 -12.91
CA GLU A 96 12.78 -15.41 -11.52
C GLU A 96 13.34 -14.36 -10.56
N GLY A 97 14.48 -13.77 -10.87
CA GLY A 97 15.09 -12.71 -10.03
C GLY A 97 14.19 -11.49 -9.92
N ALA A 98 13.58 -11.07 -11.02
CA ALA A 98 12.62 -9.97 -11.03
C ALA A 98 11.40 -10.28 -10.14
N LEU A 99 10.86 -11.49 -10.21
CA LEU A 99 9.71 -11.90 -9.40
C LEU A 99 10.05 -11.94 -7.90
N VAL A 100 11.20 -12.49 -7.53
CA VAL A 100 11.69 -12.49 -6.14
C VAL A 100 11.83 -11.06 -5.61
N ALA A 101 12.38 -10.16 -6.40
CA ALA A 101 12.55 -8.75 -6.03
C ALA A 101 11.21 -8.03 -5.87
N ILE A 102 10.27 -8.22 -6.78
CA ILE A 102 8.93 -7.61 -6.74
C ILE A 102 8.16 -8.10 -5.51
N VAL A 103 8.06 -9.42 -5.32
CA VAL A 103 7.36 -10.02 -4.18
C VAL A 103 7.99 -9.59 -2.86
N GLY A 104 9.32 -9.67 -2.74
CA GLY A 104 10.05 -9.27 -1.53
C GLY A 104 9.81 -7.81 -1.19
N SER A 105 9.92 -6.93 -2.18
CA SER A 105 9.66 -5.50 -2.00
C SER A 105 8.22 -5.24 -1.56
N TYR A 106 7.24 -5.90 -2.15
CA TYR A 106 5.84 -5.70 -1.77
C TYR A 106 5.55 -6.17 -0.33
N LEU A 107 6.12 -7.30 0.08
CA LEU A 107 6.03 -7.76 1.47
C LEU A 107 6.69 -6.78 2.45
N ASP A 108 7.81 -6.16 2.08
CA ASP A 108 8.47 -5.13 2.89
C ASP A 108 7.63 -3.83 2.98
N PHE A 109 6.96 -3.45 1.90
CA PHE A 109 6.00 -2.36 1.91
C PHE A 109 4.86 -2.63 2.90
N LEU A 110 4.20 -3.79 2.83
CA LEU A 110 3.12 -4.17 3.73
C LEU A 110 3.58 -4.20 5.20
N ALA A 111 4.77 -4.73 5.47
CA ALA A 111 5.36 -4.75 6.82
C ALA A 111 5.63 -3.36 7.38
N SER A 112 6.03 -2.42 6.53
CA SER A 112 6.32 -1.04 6.92
C SER A 112 5.07 -0.18 7.13
N ARG A 113 3.89 -0.64 6.68
CA ARG A 113 2.65 0.14 6.67
C ARG A 113 1.43 -0.65 7.18
N PRO A 114 1.40 -1.01 8.46
CA PRO A 114 0.28 -1.78 9.02
C PRO A 114 -1.06 -1.04 8.96
N SER A 115 -1.07 0.30 8.95
CA SER A 115 -2.28 1.11 8.75
C SER A 115 -2.89 0.90 7.37
N PHE A 116 -2.07 0.73 6.32
CA PHE A 116 -2.52 0.44 4.96
C PHE A 116 -3.33 -0.87 4.93
N VAL A 117 -2.78 -1.96 5.48
CA VAL A 117 -3.47 -3.24 5.55
C VAL A 117 -4.81 -3.12 6.27
N ARG A 118 -4.82 -2.51 7.47
CA ARG A 118 -6.04 -2.35 8.26
C ARG A 118 -7.12 -1.50 7.57
N LEU A 119 -6.72 -0.43 6.88
CA LEU A 119 -7.66 0.42 6.16
C LEU A 119 -8.31 -0.32 4.99
N LEU A 120 -7.54 -1.11 4.22
CA LEU A 120 -8.08 -1.91 3.14
C LEU A 120 -9.05 -2.99 3.64
N GLU A 121 -8.71 -3.70 4.71
CA GLU A 121 -9.60 -4.69 5.34
C GLU A 121 -10.94 -4.03 5.75
N ARG A 122 -10.88 -2.85 6.36
CA ARG A 122 -12.08 -2.11 6.77
C ARG A 122 -12.91 -1.67 5.57
N GLU A 123 -12.27 -1.16 4.52
CA GLU A 123 -12.95 -0.79 3.28
C GLU A 123 -13.58 -2.00 2.57
N ALA A 124 -12.90 -3.14 2.55
CA ALA A 124 -13.46 -4.38 2.00
C ALA A 124 -14.74 -4.79 2.73
N LEU A 125 -14.75 -4.73 4.07
CA LEU A 125 -15.93 -4.99 4.89
C LEU A 125 -17.05 -3.95 4.70
N ALA A 126 -16.69 -2.70 4.40
CA ALA A 126 -17.64 -1.62 4.13
C ALA A 126 -18.14 -1.58 2.67
N GLY A 127 -17.73 -2.55 1.84
CA GLY A 127 -18.12 -2.65 0.42
C GLY A 127 -17.28 -1.81 -0.54
N GLY A 128 -16.18 -1.17 -0.07
CA GLY A 128 -15.14 -0.56 -0.90
C GLY A 128 -15.56 0.68 -1.70
N ALA A 129 -16.60 1.39 -1.28
CA ALA A 129 -17.10 2.54 -2.03
C ALA A 129 -16.08 3.70 -2.07
N ALA A 130 -15.41 3.97 -0.95
CA ALA A 130 -14.42 5.03 -0.87
C ALA A 130 -13.15 4.67 -1.68
N LEU A 131 -12.75 3.41 -1.69
CA LEU A 131 -11.64 2.94 -2.54
C LEU A 131 -11.93 3.16 -4.02
N ARG A 132 -13.11 2.78 -4.48
CA ARG A 132 -13.50 2.98 -5.89
C ARG A 132 -13.55 4.45 -6.32
N ALA A 133 -13.72 5.36 -5.38
CA ALA A 133 -13.69 6.80 -5.62
C ALA A 133 -12.27 7.39 -5.60
N THR A 134 -11.25 6.62 -5.19
CA THR A 134 -9.87 7.07 -5.04
C THR A 134 -9.09 6.88 -6.34
N ALA A 135 -8.55 7.96 -6.90
CA ALA A 135 -7.83 7.92 -8.19
C ALA A 135 -6.53 7.12 -8.07
N ALA A 136 -5.75 7.32 -7.00
CA ALA A 136 -4.49 6.60 -6.78
C ALA A 136 -4.71 5.08 -6.63
N HIS A 137 -5.86 4.63 -6.09
CA HIS A 137 -6.21 3.21 -6.07
C HIS A 137 -6.39 2.65 -7.48
N ALA A 138 -7.12 3.34 -8.35
CA ALA A 138 -7.31 2.92 -9.74
C ALA A 138 -5.99 2.90 -10.51
N ASP A 139 -5.10 3.85 -10.23
CA ASP A 139 -3.77 3.92 -10.82
C ASP A 139 -2.87 2.77 -10.35
N ALA A 140 -2.89 2.44 -9.06
CA ALA A 140 -2.13 1.30 -8.51
C ALA A 140 -2.55 -0.04 -9.13
N ILE A 141 -3.86 -0.27 -9.31
CA ILE A 141 -4.37 -1.48 -9.99
C ILE A 141 -3.90 -1.52 -11.45
N ARG A 142 -3.98 -0.40 -12.17
CA ARG A 142 -3.53 -0.32 -13.58
C ARG A 142 -2.05 -0.61 -13.73
N GLU A 143 -1.23 -0.02 -12.87
CA GLU A 143 0.22 -0.23 -12.86
C GLU A 143 0.57 -1.67 -12.52
N GLY A 144 -0.05 -2.24 -11.48
CA GLY A 144 0.14 -3.65 -11.11
C GLY A 144 -0.20 -4.60 -12.26
N LEU A 145 -1.29 -4.34 -12.97
CA LEU A 145 -1.68 -5.14 -14.14
C LEU A 145 -0.72 -4.97 -15.33
N ALA A 146 -0.21 -3.78 -15.56
CA ALA A 146 0.78 -3.52 -16.60
C ALA A 146 2.11 -4.24 -16.34
N ILE A 147 2.60 -4.19 -15.10
CA ILE A 147 3.81 -4.90 -14.65
C ILE A 147 3.62 -6.41 -14.82
N THR A 148 2.47 -6.94 -14.37
CA THR A 148 2.15 -8.37 -14.49
C THR A 148 2.11 -8.81 -15.95
N THR A 149 1.47 -8.03 -16.83
CA THR A 149 1.40 -8.32 -18.26
C THR A 149 2.79 -8.34 -18.90
N ALA A 150 3.65 -7.40 -18.53
CA ALA A 150 5.03 -7.35 -19.02
C ALA A 150 5.85 -8.56 -18.54
N LEU A 151 5.67 -8.96 -17.27
CA LEU A 151 6.33 -10.12 -16.68
C LEU A 151 5.93 -11.43 -17.39
N LEU A 152 4.64 -11.65 -17.60
CA LEU A 152 4.11 -12.81 -18.34
C LEU A 152 4.61 -12.83 -19.78
N GLY A 153 4.65 -11.66 -20.45
CA GLY A 153 5.18 -11.54 -21.81
C GLY A 153 6.66 -11.89 -21.94
N SER A 154 7.48 -11.52 -20.95
CA SER A 154 8.91 -11.85 -20.90
C SER A 154 9.19 -13.32 -20.57
N GLY A 155 8.33 -13.95 -19.78
CA GLY A 155 8.42 -15.37 -19.43
C GLY A 155 7.97 -16.34 -20.53
N GLY A 156 7.45 -15.82 -21.65
CA GLY A 156 6.98 -16.63 -22.80
C GLY A 156 5.61 -17.27 -22.61
N ASN A 157 5.02 -17.23 -21.43
CA ASN A 157 3.69 -17.76 -21.17
C ASN A 157 2.60 -16.73 -21.51
N ARG A 158 1.92 -16.96 -22.63
CA ARG A 158 0.80 -16.13 -23.12
C ARG A 158 -0.57 -16.70 -22.75
N SER A 159 -0.62 -17.87 -22.09
CA SER A 159 -1.87 -18.53 -21.73
C SER A 159 -2.37 -18.10 -20.36
N THR A 160 -1.52 -17.64 -19.46
CA THR A 160 -1.89 -17.19 -18.12
C THR A 160 -2.61 -15.83 -18.17
N ASP A 161 -3.77 -15.74 -17.56
CA ASP A 161 -4.51 -14.49 -17.41
C ASP A 161 -3.77 -13.54 -16.44
N PRO A 162 -3.35 -12.34 -16.90
CA PRO A 162 -2.66 -11.37 -16.05
C PRO A 162 -3.45 -10.96 -14.80
N THR A 163 -4.78 -10.93 -14.90
CA THR A 163 -5.65 -10.58 -13.78
C THR A 163 -5.63 -11.67 -12.71
N ALA A 164 -5.74 -12.94 -13.12
CA ALA A 164 -5.68 -14.08 -12.21
C ALA A 164 -4.30 -14.17 -11.52
N PHE A 165 -3.22 -13.96 -12.28
CA PHE A 165 -1.86 -13.93 -11.76
C PHE A 165 -1.68 -12.82 -10.70
N LEU A 166 -2.10 -11.59 -11.01
CA LEU A 166 -2.01 -10.46 -10.07
C LEU A 166 -2.83 -10.73 -8.81
N LEU A 167 -4.07 -11.21 -8.94
CA LEU A 167 -4.93 -11.55 -7.80
C LEU A 167 -4.31 -12.64 -6.93
N ALA A 168 -3.71 -13.68 -7.52
CA ALA A 168 -3.02 -14.74 -6.77
C ALA A 168 -1.82 -14.17 -6.01
N MET A 169 -0.98 -13.38 -6.68
CA MET A 169 0.19 -12.74 -6.07
C MET A 169 -0.22 -11.82 -4.89
N LEU A 170 -1.20 -10.95 -5.11
CA LEU A 170 -1.70 -10.06 -4.06
C LEU A 170 -2.27 -10.86 -2.89
N SER A 171 -3.06 -11.90 -3.15
CA SER A 171 -3.64 -12.75 -2.10
C SER A 171 -2.57 -13.43 -1.26
N LEU A 172 -1.54 -14.00 -1.89
CA LEU A 172 -0.43 -14.65 -1.20
C LEU A 172 0.41 -13.67 -0.38
N CYS A 173 0.60 -12.46 -0.87
CA CYS A 173 1.32 -11.42 -0.13
C CYS A 173 0.50 -10.81 1.00
N TRP A 174 -0.80 -10.60 0.76
CA TRP A 174 -1.69 -9.89 1.66
C TRP A 174 -2.15 -10.73 2.86
N PHE A 175 -2.56 -11.97 2.61
CA PHE A 175 -3.17 -12.84 3.62
C PHE A 175 -2.38 -12.93 4.93
N PRO A 176 -1.05 -13.10 4.94
CA PRO A 176 -0.30 -13.17 6.19
C PRO A 176 -0.38 -11.91 7.05
N PHE A 177 -0.49 -10.74 6.44
CA PHE A 177 -0.59 -9.47 7.17
C PHE A 177 -2.01 -9.22 7.68
N ALA A 178 -3.02 -9.46 6.86
CA ALA A 178 -4.43 -9.34 7.25
C ALA A 178 -4.79 -10.29 8.40
N HIS A 179 -4.18 -11.47 8.41
CA HIS A 179 -4.45 -12.54 9.37
C HIS A 179 -3.28 -12.85 10.31
N ALA A 180 -2.41 -11.85 10.56
CA ALA A 180 -1.24 -12.03 11.43
C ALA A 180 -1.63 -12.50 12.82
N ASP A 181 -2.67 -11.92 13.42
CA ASP A 181 -3.13 -12.20 14.78
C ASP A 181 -4.13 -13.37 14.89
N THR A 182 -4.54 -13.96 13.76
CA THR A 182 -5.52 -15.05 13.74
C THR A 182 -4.91 -16.38 13.28
N PHE A 183 -4.37 -16.45 12.09
CA PHE A 183 -3.84 -17.68 11.50
C PHE A 183 -2.31 -17.75 11.50
N ALA A 184 -1.64 -16.66 11.11
CA ALA A 184 -0.20 -16.71 10.85
C ALA A 184 0.58 -17.01 12.13
N ARG A 185 0.25 -16.34 13.24
CA ARG A 185 0.93 -16.53 14.52
C ARG A 185 0.72 -17.92 15.12
N ASP A 186 -0.46 -18.51 14.95
CA ASP A 186 -0.76 -19.88 15.40
C ASP A 186 0.04 -20.94 14.59
N LEU A 187 0.42 -20.59 13.35
CA LEU A 187 1.30 -21.42 12.52
C LEU A 187 2.80 -21.14 12.77
N GLY A 188 3.14 -20.33 13.75
CA GLY A 188 4.53 -19.96 14.07
C GLY A 188 5.15 -19.01 13.02
N PHE A 189 4.34 -18.22 12.35
CA PHE A 189 4.76 -17.27 11.34
C PHE A 189 4.36 -15.83 11.73
N ASP A 190 5.32 -14.91 11.70
CA ASP A 190 5.06 -13.48 11.91
C ASP A 190 5.54 -12.68 10.69
N PRO A 191 4.62 -12.08 9.89
CA PRO A 191 4.99 -11.30 8.71
C PRO A 191 5.81 -10.04 9.04
N LEU A 192 5.81 -9.59 10.30
CA LEU A 192 6.63 -8.46 10.74
C LEU A 192 8.07 -8.88 11.05
N VAL A 193 8.34 -10.17 11.29
CA VAL A 193 9.69 -10.71 11.45
C VAL A 193 10.34 -10.87 10.08
N ARG A 194 11.48 -10.21 9.88
CA ARG A 194 12.17 -10.16 8.59
C ARG A 194 12.50 -11.56 8.03
N ALA A 195 13.01 -12.45 8.86
CA ALA A 195 13.39 -13.79 8.42
C ALA A 195 12.18 -14.63 7.92
N ASP A 196 11.03 -14.49 8.59
CA ASP A 196 9.78 -15.15 8.17
C ASP A 196 9.28 -14.56 6.85
N ARG A 197 9.31 -13.24 6.73
CA ARG A 197 8.90 -12.53 5.53
C ARG A 197 9.78 -12.87 4.32
N GLU A 198 11.10 -12.94 4.47
CA GLU A 198 12.02 -13.35 3.41
C GLU A 198 11.79 -14.81 3.00
N ARG A 199 11.57 -15.71 3.96
CA ARG A 199 11.25 -17.11 3.68
C ARG A 199 9.94 -17.24 2.90
N TRP A 200 8.91 -16.50 3.32
CA TRP A 200 7.61 -16.48 2.65
C TRP A 200 7.71 -15.88 1.24
N GLY A 201 8.42 -14.78 1.08
CA GLY A 201 8.63 -14.14 -0.22
C GLY A 201 9.27 -15.08 -1.25
N ARG A 202 10.29 -15.83 -0.86
CA ARG A 202 10.88 -16.87 -1.73
C ARG A 202 9.87 -17.96 -2.10
N HIS A 203 9.04 -18.38 -1.15
CA HIS A 203 8.02 -19.39 -1.40
C HIS A 203 6.96 -18.88 -2.38
N VAL A 204 6.45 -17.67 -2.18
CA VAL A 204 5.50 -17.01 -3.09
C VAL A 204 6.11 -16.87 -4.49
N ALA A 205 7.33 -16.35 -4.60
CA ALA A 205 8.01 -16.22 -5.88
C ALA A 205 8.15 -17.55 -6.60
N ALA A 206 8.51 -18.62 -5.88
CA ALA A 206 8.63 -19.96 -6.47
C ALA A 206 7.28 -20.53 -6.94
N LEU A 207 6.18 -20.24 -6.25
CA LEU A 207 4.83 -20.61 -6.70
C LEU A 207 4.45 -19.87 -7.98
N MET A 208 4.65 -18.56 -7.99
CA MET A 208 4.31 -17.69 -9.13
C MET A 208 5.19 -18.00 -10.36
N LEU A 209 6.45 -18.41 -10.14
CA LEU A 209 7.35 -18.80 -11.21
C LEU A 209 6.86 -20.04 -11.96
N ARG A 210 6.28 -21.00 -11.26
CA ARG A 210 5.67 -22.20 -11.89
C ARG A 210 4.54 -21.82 -12.82
N GLU A 211 3.75 -20.82 -12.43
CA GLU A 211 2.68 -20.29 -13.27
C GLU A 211 3.24 -19.59 -14.52
N LEU A 212 4.37 -18.88 -14.40
CA LEU A 212 5.06 -18.27 -15.53
C LEU A 212 5.62 -19.29 -16.54
N GLN A 213 6.00 -20.49 -16.06
CA GLN A 213 6.65 -21.54 -16.86
C GLN A 213 5.67 -22.63 -17.32
N ALA A 214 4.41 -22.61 -16.88
CA ALA A 214 3.41 -23.56 -17.32
C ALA A 214 3.10 -23.35 -18.82
N GLU A 215 3.19 -24.42 -19.63
CA GLU A 215 2.91 -24.43 -21.07
C GLU A 215 1.38 -24.41 -21.35
#